data_6c9e7d58b7fc9ac4781ad34ef890673c
#
_entry.id   6c9e7d58b7fc9ac4781ad34ef890673c
#
_cell.length_a   1.000
_cell.length_b   1.000
_cell.length_c   1.000
_cell.angle_alpha   90.00
_cell.angle_beta   90.00
_cell.angle_gamma   90.00
#
_symmetry.space_group_name_H-M   'P 1'
#
loop_
_entity.id
_entity.type
_entity.pdbx_description
1 polymer ?
#
loop_
_entity_poly.entity_id
_entity_poly.type
_entity_poly.pdbx_seq_one_letter_code
_entity_poly.pdbx_strand_id
1 'polypeptide(L)'
;MTAGWGFGPANAVTLLRYYTITFVKLKSENLTIEIMNEVSINKSINLSEHITLGEVTKSRHAEVYNIPSHVAIENLKRVCEWLEELRKRYNLRYVLRPVSPPELGGVRGGLNEGMSGVSSDHPAHTGTPPNLGGEKDTEEPIIINSGYRSPQLNKKVGGSPTSNHLTGCAVDIRVAGIEQALRYAVILMDYADETKQDYDEILIERNRSGGYWLHFAVRPKDNRRKTMFLQK
;
A
#
# COMPACT_ATOMS: atom_id res chain seq x y z
N MET A 1 2.10 -41.97 -12.91
CA MET A 1 1.99 -41.65 -11.46
C MET A 1 1.13 -40.39 -11.37
N THR A 2 -0.12 -40.55 -11.03
CA THR A 2 -1.10 -39.45 -10.86
C THR A 2 -0.94 -38.92 -9.46
N ALA A 3 -0.42 -37.72 -9.31
CA ALA A 3 -0.41 -37.02 -8.04
C ALA A 3 -1.85 -36.58 -7.74
N GLY A 4 -2.55 -37.34 -6.91
CA GLY A 4 -3.87 -37.03 -6.43
C GLY A 4 -3.79 -35.82 -5.45
N TRP A 5 -4.34 -34.71 -5.85
CA TRP A 5 -4.58 -33.56 -4.96
C TRP A 5 -5.77 -33.90 -4.07
N GLY A 6 -5.49 -34.38 -2.85
CA GLY A 6 -6.48 -34.68 -1.85
C GLY A 6 -7.04 -33.41 -1.18
N PHE A 7 -7.92 -32.70 -1.87
CA PHE A 7 -8.69 -31.62 -1.28
C PHE A 7 -10.04 -32.15 -0.82
N GLY A 8 -10.33 -32.03 0.48
CA GLY A 8 -11.67 -32.30 0.99
C GLY A 8 -12.70 -31.30 0.42
N PRO A 9 -14.02 -31.64 0.39
CA PRO A 9 -15.06 -30.85 -0.28
C PRO A 9 -15.17 -29.39 0.22
N ALA A 10 -14.84 -29.09 1.47
CA ALA A 10 -14.85 -27.73 2.01
C ALA A 10 -13.76 -26.82 1.38
N ASN A 11 -12.64 -27.38 0.95
CA ASN A 11 -11.54 -26.61 0.32
C ASN A 11 -11.82 -26.27 -1.14
N ALA A 12 -12.60 -27.10 -1.85
CA ALA A 12 -12.93 -26.87 -3.26
C ALA A 12 -13.82 -25.63 -3.46
N VAL A 13 -14.79 -25.43 -2.58
CA VAL A 13 -15.70 -24.26 -2.63
C VAL A 13 -14.97 -22.96 -2.32
N THR A 14 -14.02 -22.98 -1.41
CA THR A 14 -13.22 -21.81 -1.04
C THR A 14 -12.26 -21.43 -2.18
N LEU A 15 -11.70 -22.41 -2.89
CA LEU A 15 -10.81 -22.16 -4.02
C LEU A 15 -11.55 -21.54 -5.21
N LEU A 16 -12.77 -21.99 -5.51
CA LEU A 16 -13.59 -21.45 -6.62
C LEU A 16 -13.95 -19.96 -6.42
N ARG A 17 -13.84 -19.44 -5.21
CA ARG A 17 -14.08 -18.02 -4.96
C ARG A 17 -13.04 -17.12 -5.60
N TYR A 18 -11.76 -17.53 -5.59
CA TYR A 18 -10.65 -16.69 -6.06
C TYR A 18 -10.16 -17.03 -7.46
N TYR A 19 -10.42 -18.26 -7.94
CA TYR A 19 -9.88 -18.74 -9.19
C TYR A 19 -11.00 -19.14 -10.16
N THR A 20 -10.82 -18.77 -11.41
CA THR A 20 -11.64 -19.27 -12.52
C THR A 20 -10.81 -20.27 -13.31
N ILE A 21 -11.33 -21.47 -13.50
CA ILE A 21 -10.72 -22.49 -14.32
C ILE A 21 -11.50 -22.54 -15.62
N THR A 22 -10.88 -22.13 -16.72
CA THR A 22 -11.49 -22.19 -18.05
C THR A 22 -10.99 -23.44 -18.75
N PHE A 23 -11.90 -24.32 -19.13
CA PHE A 23 -11.59 -25.47 -19.93
C PHE A 23 -11.66 -25.08 -21.43
N VAL A 24 -10.53 -25.00 -22.08
CA VAL A 24 -10.48 -24.77 -23.53
C VAL A 24 -10.44 -26.11 -24.23
N LYS A 25 -11.51 -26.44 -24.96
CA LYS A 25 -11.56 -27.62 -25.80
C LYS A 25 -11.00 -27.27 -27.18
N LEU A 26 -9.77 -27.65 -27.47
CA LEU A 26 -9.21 -27.57 -28.80
C LEU A 26 -9.66 -28.80 -29.58
N LYS A 27 -10.38 -28.57 -30.66
CA LYS A 27 -10.78 -29.62 -31.60
C LYS A 27 -9.70 -29.73 -32.69
N SER A 28 -8.88 -30.76 -32.63
CA SER A 28 -7.96 -31.12 -33.72
C SER A 28 -8.56 -32.28 -34.52
N GLU A 29 -8.44 -32.22 -35.82
CA GLU A 29 -9.01 -33.25 -36.73
C GLU A 29 -8.32 -34.61 -36.64
N ASN A 30 -7.21 -34.74 -35.95
CA ASN A 30 -6.50 -35.99 -35.72
C ASN A 30 -6.01 -36.09 -34.26
N LEU A 31 -6.86 -36.72 -33.45
CA LEU A 31 -6.54 -37.39 -32.18
C LEU A 31 -5.50 -36.70 -31.26
N THR A 32 -5.94 -35.84 -30.42
CA THR A 32 -5.60 -35.80 -28.98
C THR A 32 -6.34 -34.59 -28.35
N ILE A 33 -7.22 -34.85 -27.42
CA ILE A 33 -7.87 -33.77 -26.64
C ILE A 33 -6.85 -33.31 -25.61
N GLU A 34 -6.08 -32.26 -25.89
CA GLU A 34 -5.34 -31.56 -24.88
C GLU A 34 -6.28 -30.58 -24.18
N ILE A 35 -6.64 -30.92 -22.96
CA ILE A 35 -7.37 -30.00 -22.08
C ILE A 35 -6.33 -29.03 -21.53
N MET A 36 -6.21 -27.86 -22.12
CA MET A 36 -5.45 -26.77 -21.53
C MET A 36 -6.34 -26.09 -20.45
N ASN A 37 -5.98 -26.28 -19.20
CA ASN A 37 -6.61 -25.59 -18.10
C ASN A 37 -5.95 -24.22 -17.94
N GLU A 38 -6.63 -23.16 -18.37
CA GLU A 38 -6.21 -21.81 -18.05
C GLU A 38 -6.77 -21.41 -16.68
N VAL A 39 -5.86 -21.20 -15.72
CA VAL A 39 -6.23 -20.73 -14.40
C VAL A 39 -6.11 -19.22 -14.39
N SER A 40 -7.19 -18.53 -14.14
CA SER A 40 -7.21 -17.08 -13.92
C SER A 40 -7.72 -16.75 -12.52
N ILE A 41 -7.40 -15.54 -12.04
CA ILE A 41 -7.90 -15.05 -10.75
C ILE A 41 -9.08 -14.10 -10.97
N ASN A 42 -10.03 -14.15 -10.05
CA ASN A 42 -11.10 -13.17 -10.01
C ASN A 42 -10.58 -11.86 -9.36
N LYS A 43 -10.15 -10.92 -10.20
CA LYS A 43 -9.56 -9.64 -9.78
C LYS A 43 -10.51 -8.71 -9.05
N SER A 44 -11.82 -8.88 -9.20
CA SER A 44 -12.84 -8.02 -8.60
C SER A 44 -13.19 -8.38 -7.16
N ILE A 45 -12.61 -9.46 -6.62
CA ILE A 45 -12.89 -9.86 -5.24
C ILE A 45 -12.20 -8.88 -4.28
N ASN A 46 -12.97 -8.38 -3.33
CA ASN A 46 -12.45 -7.58 -2.23
C ASN A 46 -11.71 -8.47 -1.23
N LEU A 47 -10.48 -8.07 -0.89
CA LEU A 47 -9.70 -8.65 0.20
C LEU A 47 -9.98 -7.93 1.52
N SER A 48 -10.31 -6.65 1.44
CA SER A 48 -10.79 -5.79 2.52
C SER A 48 -11.89 -4.85 2.01
N GLU A 49 -12.29 -3.86 2.79
CA GLU A 49 -13.38 -2.93 2.44
C GLU A 49 -13.09 -2.17 1.14
N HIS A 50 -11.84 -1.70 0.95
CA HIS A 50 -11.46 -0.82 -0.16
C HIS A 50 -10.40 -1.41 -1.10
N ILE A 51 -9.92 -2.62 -0.84
CA ILE A 51 -8.80 -3.20 -1.59
C ILE A 51 -9.20 -4.53 -2.25
N THR A 52 -9.02 -4.61 -3.55
CA THR A 52 -9.33 -5.79 -4.36
C THR A 52 -8.11 -6.69 -4.56
N LEU A 53 -8.35 -7.97 -4.87
CA LEU A 53 -7.31 -8.91 -5.28
C LEU A 53 -6.56 -8.41 -6.54
N GLY A 54 -7.28 -7.72 -7.45
CA GLY A 54 -6.69 -7.15 -8.65
C GLY A 54 -5.63 -6.09 -8.35
N GLU A 55 -5.85 -5.23 -7.35
CA GLU A 55 -4.91 -4.18 -6.98
C GLU A 55 -3.60 -4.74 -6.41
N VAL A 56 -3.70 -5.77 -5.56
CA VAL A 56 -2.51 -6.38 -4.93
C VAL A 56 -1.80 -7.41 -5.81
N THR A 57 -2.35 -7.75 -6.98
CA THR A 57 -1.75 -8.68 -7.94
C THR A 57 -1.42 -8.05 -9.28
N LYS A 58 -1.68 -6.74 -9.44
CA LYS A 58 -1.40 -6.04 -10.71
C LYS A 58 0.09 -6.04 -11.03
N SER A 59 0.40 -6.16 -12.31
CA SER A 59 1.75 -6.08 -12.85
C SER A 59 1.75 -5.31 -14.17
N ARG A 60 2.86 -4.62 -14.46
CA ARG A 60 3.12 -4.03 -15.78
C ARG A 60 3.61 -5.07 -16.79
N HIS A 61 3.94 -6.27 -16.33
CA HIS A 61 4.44 -7.38 -17.12
C HIS A 61 3.29 -8.36 -17.39
N ALA A 62 2.43 -8.01 -18.37
CA ALA A 62 1.25 -8.81 -18.71
C ALA A 62 1.59 -10.23 -19.22
N GLU A 63 2.81 -10.39 -19.74
CA GLU A 63 3.34 -11.68 -20.23
C GLU A 63 3.75 -12.64 -19.11
N VAL A 64 3.75 -12.19 -17.83
CA VAL A 64 4.09 -13.04 -16.68
C VAL A 64 2.86 -13.35 -15.87
N TYR A 65 2.57 -14.62 -15.71
CA TYR A 65 1.50 -15.07 -14.83
C TYR A 65 1.79 -14.68 -13.38
N ASN A 66 0.92 -13.88 -12.80
CA ASN A 66 1.05 -13.40 -11.43
C ASN A 66 -0.16 -13.86 -10.60
N ILE A 67 -0.28 -15.18 -10.43
CA ILE A 67 -1.38 -15.83 -9.71
C ILE A 67 -0.90 -16.24 -8.33
N PRO A 68 -1.43 -15.64 -7.23
CA PRO A 68 -1.06 -16.00 -5.87
C PRO A 68 -1.64 -17.36 -5.50
N SER A 69 -0.96 -18.10 -4.63
CA SER A 69 -1.54 -19.27 -3.96
C SER A 69 -2.59 -18.85 -2.93
N HIS A 70 -3.41 -19.80 -2.47
CA HIS A 70 -4.39 -19.52 -1.39
C HIS A 70 -3.71 -18.96 -0.14
N VAL A 71 -2.56 -19.50 0.26
CA VAL A 71 -1.78 -19.02 1.41
C VAL A 71 -1.32 -17.57 1.19
N ALA A 72 -0.88 -17.23 -0.03
CA ALA A 72 -0.50 -15.87 -0.36
C ALA A 72 -1.71 -14.91 -0.31
N ILE A 73 -2.91 -15.36 -0.70
CA ILE A 73 -4.15 -14.57 -0.58
C ILE A 73 -4.47 -14.29 0.90
N GLU A 74 -4.36 -15.28 1.77
CA GLU A 74 -4.59 -15.08 3.21
C GLU A 74 -3.56 -14.13 3.84
N ASN A 75 -2.31 -14.17 3.38
CA ASN A 75 -1.30 -13.20 3.80
C ASN A 75 -1.63 -11.79 3.27
N LEU A 76 -2.07 -11.67 2.01
CA LEU A 76 -2.50 -10.39 1.44
C LEU A 76 -3.68 -9.78 2.21
N LYS A 77 -4.65 -10.57 2.67
CA LYS A 77 -5.74 -10.08 3.52
C LYS A 77 -5.21 -9.42 4.79
N ARG A 78 -4.26 -10.08 5.48
CA ARG A 78 -3.62 -9.51 6.67
C ARG A 78 -2.93 -8.17 6.35
N VAL A 79 -2.23 -8.07 5.22
CA VAL A 79 -1.64 -6.80 4.77
C VAL A 79 -2.73 -5.76 4.53
N CYS A 80 -3.84 -6.13 3.86
CA CYS A 80 -4.95 -5.21 3.58
C CYS A 80 -5.60 -4.68 4.86
N GLU A 81 -5.74 -5.48 5.92
CA GLU A 81 -6.26 -5.02 7.23
C GLU A 81 -5.41 -3.86 7.79
N TRP A 82 -4.10 -3.96 7.70
CA TRP A 82 -3.19 -2.87 8.10
C TRP A 82 -3.32 -1.63 7.20
N LEU A 83 -3.54 -1.83 5.90
CA LEU A 83 -3.73 -0.72 4.97
C LEU A 83 -5.05 0.00 5.17
N GLU A 84 -6.13 -0.69 5.55
CA GLU A 84 -7.40 -0.06 5.91
C GLU A 84 -7.24 0.83 7.15
N GLU A 85 -6.51 0.36 8.15
CA GLU A 85 -6.23 1.16 9.34
C GLU A 85 -5.32 2.34 9.04
N LEU A 86 -4.30 2.15 8.18
CA LEU A 86 -3.48 3.25 7.66
C LEU A 86 -4.34 4.30 6.95
N ARG A 87 -5.23 3.88 6.03
CA ARG A 87 -6.13 4.76 5.28
C ARG A 87 -7.01 5.57 6.22
N LYS A 88 -7.68 4.90 7.16
CA LYS A 88 -8.57 5.52 8.15
C LYS A 88 -7.85 6.57 8.98
N ARG A 89 -6.70 6.21 9.57
CA ARG A 89 -5.93 7.10 10.45
C ARG A 89 -5.31 8.26 9.68
N TYR A 90 -4.82 8.03 8.48
CA TYR A 90 -4.25 9.07 7.64
C TYR A 90 -5.30 10.11 7.25
N ASN A 91 -6.45 9.67 6.76
CA ASN A 91 -7.55 10.56 6.40
C ASN A 91 -8.06 11.36 7.60
N LEU A 92 -8.28 10.70 8.72
CA LEU A 92 -8.73 11.38 9.94
C LEU A 92 -7.71 12.43 10.43
N ARG A 93 -6.42 12.16 10.31
CA ARG A 93 -5.35 13.00 10.90
C ARG A 93 -4.90 14.11 9.96
N TYR A 94 -4.88 13.89 8.64
CA TYR A 94 -4.20 14.77 7.68
C TYR A 94 -5.09 15.25 6.52
N VAL A 95 -6.22 14.63 6.26
CA VAL A 95 -7.08 14.96 5.12
C VAL A 95 -8.37 15.67 5.58
N LEU A 96 -9.06 15.09 6.56
CA LEU A 96 -10.37 15.57 7.00
C LEU A 96 -10.31 16.60 8.14
N ARG A 97 -9.14 16.84 8.73
CA ARG A 97 -8.96 17.92 9.71
C ARG A 97 -8.46 19.15 9.01
N PRO A 98 -9.21 20.28 9.03
CA PRO A 98 -8.62 21.58 8.74
C PRO A 98 -7.49 21.81 9.77
N VAL A 99 -6.27 22.04 9.29
CA VAL A 99 -5.18 22.51 10.15
C VAL A 99 -5.54 23.92 10.53
N SER A 100 -6.17 24.12 11.69
CA SER A 100 -6.21 25.42 12.31
C SER A 100 -4.75 25.82 12.53
N PRO A 101 -4.28 26.98 12.01
CA PRO A 101 -2.96 27.45 12.34
C PRO A 101 -2.85 27.50 13.87
N PRO A 102 -1.71 27.15 14.46
CA PRO A 102 -1.53 27.33 15.89
C PRO A 102 -1.88 28.79 16.20
N GLU A 103 -2.87 29.00 17.05
CA GLU A 103 -3.10 30.32 17.60
C GLU A 103 -1.77 30.72 18.24
N LEU A 104 -1.07 31.65 17.60
CA LEU A 104 0.02 32.37 18.21
C LEU A 104 -0.61 33.06 19.42
N GLY A 105 -0.49 32.40 20.56
CA GLY A 105 -0.94 32.93 21.83
C GLY A 105 -0.43 34.34 21.94
N GLY A 106 -1.33 35.30 21.81
CA GLY A 106 -1.02 36.70 21.98
C GLY A 106 -0.47 36.89 23.38
N VAL A 107 0.83 37.06 23.47
CA VAL A 107 1.47 37.63 24.68
C VAL A 107 0.93 39.06 24.79
N ARG A 108 -0.14 39.22 25.57
CA ARG A 108 -0.51 40.53 26.09
C ARG A 108 0.57 40.97 27.08
N GLY A 109 1.67 41.49 26.53
CA GLY A 109 2.61 42.29 27.27
C GLY A 109 2.10 43.74 27.31
N GLY A 110 1.69 44.16 28.48
CA GLY A 110 1.22 45.52 28.70
C GLY A 110 2.36 46.55 28.64
N LEU A 111 1.98 47.71 28.12
CA LEU A 111 2.42 49.05 28.50
C LEU A 111 3.92 49.38 28.45
N ASN A 112 4.31 50.23 27.53
CA ASN A 112 4.67 51.60 27.91
C ASN A 112 4.77 52.54 26.71
N GLU A 113 4.22 53.73 26.93
CA GLU A 113 4.25 54.86 26.03
C GLU A 113 5.67 55.38 25.81
N GLY A 114 5.91 55.91 24.63
CA GLY A 114 6.88 56.95 24.37
C GLY A 114 8.13 56.55 23.63
N MET A 115 8.18 56.80 22.35
CA MET A 115 9.12 57.70 21.70
C MET A 115 8.94 57.71 20.19
N SER A 116 8.89 58.91 19.70
CA SER A 116 8.75 59.36 18.31
C SER A 116 9.85 58.87 17.35
N GLY A 117 9.40 58.55 16.16
CA GLY A 117 10.14 58.90 14.93
C GLY A 117 11.27 58.01 14.50
N VAL A 118 11.02 57.09 13.57
CA VAL A 118 11.84 56.88 12.36
C VAL A 118 10.96 56.31 11.26
N SER A 119 10.82 57.07 10.20
CA SER A 119 10.29 56.61 8.90
C SER A 119 11.25 55.60 8.30
N SER A 120 10.78 54.42 8.02
CA SER A 120 11.45 53.53 7.07
C SER A 120 10.41 52.94 6.09
N ASP A 121 10.45 53.48 4.88
CA ASP A 121 9.74 52.93 3.73
C ASP A 121 10.17 51.49 3.48
N HIS A 122 9.32 50.56 3.84
CA HIS A 122 9.38 49.19 3.31
C HIS A 122 8.14 48.98 2.43
N PRO A 123 8.30 48.56 1.18
CA PRO A 123 7.17 48.22 0.33
C PRO A 123 6.42 47.06 0.97
N ALA A 124 5.14 47.27 1.20
CA ALA A 124 4.23 46.22 1.63
C ALA A 124 4.22 45.10 0.62
N HIS A 125 4.81 43.98 0.96
CA HIS A 125 4.56 42.72 0.27
C HIS A 125 3.11 42.30 0.55
N THR A 126 2.20 42.74 -0.32
CA THR A 126 0.84 42.19 -0.42
C THR A 126 0.93 40.87 -1.18
N GLY A 127 1.65 39.91 -0.63
CA GLY A 127 1.54 38.52 -1.03
C GLY A 127 0.33 37.95 -0.31
N THR A 128 -0.77 37.76 -1.04
CA THR A 128 -1.85 36.91 -0.59
C THR A 128 -1.22 35.56 -0.20
N PRO A 129 -1.38 35.07 1.04
CA PRO A 129 -0.88 33.76 1.38
C PRO A 129 -1.47 32.74 0.39
N PRO A 130 -0.68 31.76 -0.09
CA PRO A 130 -1.22 30.75 -0.96
C PRO A 130 -2.40 30.10 -0.25
N ASN A 131 -3.52 30.05 -0.97
CA ASN A 131 -4.76 29.42 -0.50
C ASN A 131 -4.45 27.98 -0.12
N LEU A 132 -4.21 27.74 1.17
CA LEU A 132 -3.98 26.41 1.72
C LEU A 132 -5.32 25.69 1.72
N GLY A 133 -5.59 25.06 0.57
CA GLY A 133 -6.45 23.91 0.43
C GLY A 133 -7.87 24.12 0.91
N GLY A 134 -8.80 24.29 -0.05
CA GLY A 134 -10.21 23.99 0.19
C GLY A 134 -10.36 22.63 0.86
N GLU A 135 -11.29 22.53 1.80
CA GLU A 135 -11.72 21.28 2.42
C GLU A 135 -11.86 20.20 1.34
N LYS A 136 -11.00 19.18 1.40
CA LYS A 136 -11.21 17.98 0.61
C LYS A 136 -12.28 17.18 1.35
N ASP A 137 -13.50 17.27 0.88
CA ASP A 137 -14.63 16.46 1.38
C ASP A 137 -14.47 14.97 1.07
N THR A 138 -13.39 14.56 0.42
CA THR A 138 -13.15 13.18 -0.02
C THR A 138 -11.89 12.61 0.58
N GLU A 139 -12.02 11.39 1.11
CA GLU A 139 -10.90 10.62 1.61
C GLU A 139 -9.86 10.29 0.53
N GLU A 140 -8.59 10.32 0.89
CA GLU A 140 -7.51 9.86 0.02
C GLU A 140 -7.38 8.33 0.06
N PRO A 141 -7.37 7.64 -1.10
CA PRO A 141 -7.15 6.21 -1.16
C PRO A 141 -5.69 5.85 -0.95
N ILE A 142 -5.44 4.69 -0.36
CA ILE A 142 -4.11 4.08 -0.37
C ILE A 142 -3.88 3.43 -1.73
N ILE A 143 -2.87 3.88 -2.46
CA ILE A 143 -2.57 3.38 -3.80
C ILE A 143 -1.43 2.36 -3.75
N ILE A 144 -1.71 1.13 -4.15
CA ILE A 144 -0.74 0.04 -4.17
C ILE A 144 -0.04 0.02 -5.54
N ASN A 145 1.29 0.13 -5.53
CA ASN A 145 2.12 0.02 -6.72
C ASN A 145 2.43 -1.44 -7.07
N SER A 146 2.66 -2.27 -6.05
CA SER A 146 3.00 -3.68 -6.18
C SER A 146 2.58 -4.42 -4.91
N GLY A 147 1.97 -5.58 -5.05
CA GLY A 147 1.66 -6.50 -3.94
C GLY A 147 2.33 -7.85 -4.18
N TYR A 148 1.55 -8.91 -4.35
CA TYR A 148 2.08 -10.24 -4.64
C TYR A 148 2.93 -10.25 -5.93
N ARG A 149 4.02 -11.01 -5.88
CA ARG A 149 4.87 -11.30 -7.07
C ARG A 149 5.11 -12.80 -7.17
N SER A 150 4.73 -13.38 -8.29
CA SER A 150 5.16 -14.75 -8.61
C SER A 150 6.69 -14.82 -8.70
N PRO A 151 7.31 -16.00 -8.55
CA PRO A 151 8.77 -16.14 -8.68
C PRO A 151 9.33 -15.58 -9.98
N GLN A 152 8.60 -15.79 -11.10
CA GLN A 152 8.98 -15.28 -12.41
C GLN A 152 8.93 -13.73 -12.44
N LEU A 153 7.85 -13.14 -11.92
CA LEU A 153 7.72 -11.70 -11.85
C LEU A 153 8.78 -11.10 -10.94
N ASN A 154 9.01 -11.68 -9.76
CA ASN A 154 10.01 -11.19 -8.81
C ASN A 154 11.42 -11.19 -9.42
N LYS A 155 11.79 -12.26 -10.14
CA LYS A 155 13.07 -12.32 -10.87
C LYS A 155 13.14 -11.25 -11.94
N LYS A 156 12.07 -11.04 -12.71
CA LYS A 156 12.00 -10.07 -13.80
C LYS A 156 12.18 -8.63 -13.33
N VAL A 157 11.66 -8.30 -12.17
CA VAL A 157 11.80 -6.94 -11.58
C VAL A 157 13.05 -6.79 -10.70
N GLY A 158 13.92 -7.80 -10.64
CA GLY A 158 15.16 -7.75 -9.84
C GLY A 158 14.92 -7.82 -8.32
N GLY A 159 13.82 -8.44 -7.89
CA GLY A 159 13.50 -8.61 -6.48
C GLY A 159 14.37 -9.66 -5.80
N SER A 160 14.56 -9.53 -4.47
CA SER A 160 15.28 -10.51 -3.65
C SER A 160 14.62 -11.89 -3.75
N PRO A 161 15.40 -12.99 -3.79
CA PRO A 161 14.85 -14.34 -3.71
C PRO A 161 14.07 -14.64 -2.42
N THR A 162 14.31 -13.86 -1.36
CA THR A 162 13.62 -13.96 -0.05
C THR A 162 12.60 -12.85 0.18
N SER A 163 12.15 -12.21 -0.90
CA SER A 163 11.21 -11.09 -0.82
C SER A 163 9.86 -11.51 -0.22
N ASN A 164 9.34 -10.70 0.71
CA ASN A 164 8.00 -10.87 1.29
C ASN A 164 6.86 -10.76 0.25
N HIS A 165 7.11 -10.16 -0.91
CA HIS A 165 6.15 -10.13 -2.03
C HIS A 165 5.86 -11.54 -2.59
N LEU A 166 6.83 -12.46 -2.55
CA LEU A 166 6.67 -13.84 -3.03
C LEU A 166 5.62 -14.64 -2.25
N THR A 167 5.43 -14.29 -1.01
CA THR A 167 4.49 -14.96 -0.10
C THR A 167 3.20 -14.19 0.14
N GLY A 168 3.03 -13.02 -0.52
CA GLY A 168 1.89 -12.13 -0.31
C GLY A 168 1.95 -11.36 1.02
N CYS A 169 3.11 -11.32 1.67
CA CYS A 169 3.28 -10.64 2.96
C CYS A 169 3.72 -9.18 2.83
N ALA A 170 3.82 -8.63 1.62
CA ALA A 170 4.28 -7.26 1.40
C ALA A 170 3.54 -6.53 0.29
N VAL A 171 3.52 -5.21 0.43
CA VAL A 171 3.07 -4.25 -0.60
C VAL A 171 4.03 -3.08 -0.71
N ASP A 172 4.12 -2.51 -1.90
CA ASP A 172 4.76 -1.23 -2.16
C ASP A 172 3.65 -0.17 -2.34
N ILE A 173 3.59 0.81 -1.45
CA ILE A 173 2.57 1.86 -1.40
C ILE A 173 3.10 3.11 -2.09
N ARG A 174 2.29 3.69 -3.00
CA ARG A 174 2.61 4.98 -3.61
C ARG A 174 2.54 6.08 -2.57
N VAL A 175 3.50 7.01 -2.63
CA VAL A 175 3.50 8.24 -1.84
C VAL A 175 3.79 9.44 -2.73
N ALA A 176 3.28 10.62 -2.38
CA ALA A 176 3.55 11.87 -3.08
C ALA A 176 4.99 12.36 -2.86
N GLY A 177 5.62 11.96 -1.76
CA GLY A 177 6.98 12.32 -1.40
C GLY A 177 7.39 11.75 -0.05
N ILE A 178 8.56 12.21 0.42
CA ILE A 178 9.14 11.74 1.70
C ILE A 178 8.23 12.01 2.89
N GLU A 179 7.56 13.15 2.92
CA GLU A 179 6.69 13.55 4.03
C GLU A 179 5.52 12.58 4.19
N GLN A 180 4.82 12.24 3.11
CA GLN A 180 3.73 11.27 3.17
C GLN A 180 4.25 9.88 3.55
N ALA A 181 5.42 9.47 3.04
CA ALA A 181 6.03 8.20 3.42
C ALA A 181 6.32 8.11 4.93
N LEU A 182 6.84 9.21 5.52
CA LEU A 182 7.08 9.30 6.96
C LEU A 182 5.78 9.26 7.76
N ARG A 183 4.74 9.99 7.33
CA ARG A 183 3.41 9.95 7.97
C ARG A 183 2.83 8.55 7.98
N TYR A 184 2.90 7.84 6.85
CA TYR A 184 2.44 6.46 6.74
C TYR A 184 3.23 5.52 7.65
N ALA A 185 4.57 5.64 7.67
CA ALA A 185 5.43 4.84 8.53
C ALA A 185 5.09 5.03 10.02
N VAL A 186 4.92 6.29 10.46
CA VAL A 186 4.55 6.60 11.85
C VAL A 186 3.20 6.00 12.22
N ILE A 187 2.19 6.15 11.35
CA ILE A 187 0.84 5.57 11.60
C ILE A 187 0.91 4.05 11.77
N LEU A 188 1.68 3.37 10.92
CA LEU A 188 1.83 1.91 10.99
C LEU A 188 2.58 1.45 12.24
N MET A 189 3.59 2.21 12.68
CA MET A 189 4.32 1.96 13.93
C MET A 189 3.43 2.21 15.16
N ASP A 190 2.69 3.32 15.18
CA ASP A 190 1.73 3.62 16.24
C ASP A 190 0.68 2.51 16.35
N TYR A 191 0.14 2.05 15.21
CA TYR A 191 -0.82 0.96 15.19
C TYR A 191 -0.25 -0.34 15.75
N ALA A 192 1.00 -0.67 15.39
CA ALA A 192 1.69 -1.84 15.93
C ALA A 192 1.81 -1.77 17.46
N ASP A 193 2.20 -0.62 17.99
CA ASP A 193 2.39 -0.43 19.43
C ASP A 193 1.08 -0.44 20.21
N GLU A 194 0.04 0.19 19.68
CA GLU A 194 -1.30 0.21 20.29
C GLU A 194 -1.94 -1.16 20.33
N THR A 195 -1.84 -1.93 19.23
CA THR A 195 -2.50 -3.24 19.10
C THR A 195 -1.65 -4.41 19.61
N LYS A 196 -0.38 -4.17 19.94
CA LYS A 196 0.61 -5.21 20.28
C LYS A 196 0.81 -6.22 19.16
N GLN A 197 0.58 -5.82 17.91
CA GLN A 197 0.90 -6.60 16.71
C GLN A 197 2.22 -6.13 16.13
N ASP A 198 3.01 -7.06 15.60
CA ASP A 198 4.28 -6.72 14.98
C ASP A 198 4.16 -6.71 13.45
N TYR A 199 4.85 -5.77 12.83
CA TYR A 199 5.13 -5.76 11.39
C TYR A 199 6.52 -6.36 11.10
N ASP A 200 6.73 -6.82 9.88
CA ASP A 200 8.04 -7.34 9.47
C ASP A 200 8.97 -6.22 8.99
N GLU A 201 8.49 -5.42 8.01
CA GLU A 201 9.29 -4.35 7.42
C GLU A 201 8.43 -3.10 7.16
N ILE A 202 8.97 -1.93 7.52
CA ILE A 202 8.53 -0.60 7.10
C ILE A 202 9.76 0.07 6.49
N LEU A 203 9.84 0.11 5.14
CA LEU A 203 11.00 0.64 4.45
C LEU A 203 10.58 1.83 3.60
N ILE A 204 11.17 3.00 3.85
CA ILE A 204 11.04 4.15 2.97
C ILE A 204 12.10 4.01 1.91
N GLU A 205 11.68 3.76 0.67
CA GLU A 205 12.57 3.50 -0.44
C GLU A 205 12.57 4.66 -1.42
N ARG A 206 13.75 4.98 -1.96
CA ARG A 206 13.96 6.02 -2.96
C ARG A 206 14.68 5.45 -4.17
N ASN A 207 14.17 5.70 -5.38
CA ASN A 207 14.88 5.36 -6.61
C ASN A 207 15.89 6.44 -7.02
N ARG A 208 16.73 6.13 -8.02
CA ARG A 208 17.74 7.06 -8.55
C ARG A 208 17.13 8.32 -9.16
N SER A 209 15.88 8.27 -9.62
CA SER A 209 15.14 9.41 -10.18
C SER A 209 14.49 10.28 -9.11
N GLY A 210 14.69 9.99 -7.83
CA GLY A 210 14.15 10.77 -6.72
C GLY A 210 12.74 10.39 -6.27
N GLY A 211 12.08 9.41 -6.92
CA GLY A 211 10.76 8.93 -6.54
C GLY A 211 10.79 8.08 -5.27
N TYR A 212 9.80 8.27 -4.40
CA TYR A 212 9.64 7.54 -3.15
C TYR A 212 8.48 6.55 -3.21
N TRP A 213 8.58 5.48 -2.40
CA TRP A 213 7.46 4.62 -2.03
C TRP A 213 7.69 4.06 -0.64
N LEU A 214 6.63 3.59 -0.02
CA LEU A 214 6.70 2.88 1.25
C LEU A 214 6.53 1.39 1.00
N HIS A 215 7.55 0.60 1.30
CA HIS A 215 7.44 -0.85 1.39
C HIS A 215 6.96 -1.22 2.78
N PHE A 216 5.84 -1.93 2.85
CA PHE A 216 5.26 -2.44 4.07
C PHE A 216 5.11 -3.96 4.01
N ALA A 217 5.55 -4.65 5.07
CA ALA A 217 5.40 -6.08 5.16
C ALA A 217 4.94 -6.51 6.56
N VAL A 218 4.02 -7.49 6.59
CA VAL A 218 3.57 -8.18 7.79
C VAL A 218 3.41 -9.66 7.51
N ARG A 219 4.11 -10.49 8.28
CA ARG A 219 4.09 -11.95 8.19
C ARG A 219 3.15 -12.55 9.22
N PRO A 220 2.69 -13.80 9.05
CA PRO A 220 1.87 -14.48 10.05
C PRO A 220 2.60 -14.69 11.38
N LYS A 221 3.94 -14.75 11.37
CA LYS A 221 4.81 -14.91 12.55
C LYS A 221 6.22 -14.43 12.24
N ASP A 222 7.06 -14.33 13.27
CA ASP A 222 8.48 -13.98 13.18
C ASP A 222 8.73 -12.63 12.50
N ASN A 223 7.86 -11.66 12.80
CA ASN A 223 8.00 -10.28 12.35
C ASN A 223 9.18 -9.60 13.03
N ARG A 224 9.99 -8.85 12.27
CA ARG A 224 11.29 -8.32 12.72
C ARG A 224 11.25 -6.87 13.20
N ARG A 225 10.14 -6.16 13.03
CA ARG A 225 10.00 -4.71 13.29
C ARG A 225 11.13 -3.88 12.64
N LYS A 226 11.53 -4.26 11.44
CA LYS A 226 12.61 -3.59 10.72
C LYS A 226 12.11 -2.32 10.08
N THR A 227 12.66 -1.17 10.48
CA THR A 227 12.36 0.13 9.89
C THR A 227 13.65 0.74 9.35
N MET A 228 13.66 1.12 8.06
CA MET A 228 14.85 1.63 7.39
C MET A 228 14.50 2.62 6.28
N PHE A 229 15.48 3.45 5.97
CA PHE A 229 15.53 4.26 4.76
C PHE A 229 16.48 3.61 3.76
N LEU A 230 16.03 3.36 2.53
CA LEU A 230 16.83 2.68 1.52
C LEU A 230 16.87 3.49 0.22
N GLN A 231 18.07 3.63 -0.33
CA GLN A 231 18.28 4.14 -1.68
C GLN A 231 18.56 2.97 -2.61
N LYS A 232 17.79 2.87 -3.69
CA LYS A 232 17.95 1.84 -4.73
C LYS A 232 18.50 2.39 -6.02
#